data_defc6d32ea034c123c9d960fa0469138
#
_entry.id   defc6d32ea034c123c9d960fa0469138
#
_cell.length_a   1.000
_cell.length_b   1.000
_cell.length_c   1.000
_cell.angle_alpha   90.00
_cell.angle_beta   90.00
_cell.angle_gamma   90.00
#
_symmetry.space_group_name_H-M   'P 1'
#
loop_
_entity.id
_entity.type
_entity.pdbx_description
1 polymer ?
#
loop_
_entity_poly.entity_id
_entity_poly.type
_entity_poly.pdbx_seq_one_letter_code
_entity_poly.pdbx_strand_id
1 'polypeptide(L)'
;MLQESVDALFDNGRRGRVITGANKRPLKSLSDMLKGKQGRFRQNLLGKRVDYSGRSVIVVGPELKLHQCGLPKIMALELFKPFVMHALVRSGLAHNIKSAKRIVERARPEVWDVLDEVIQDRPVLLNRAPTLWRLGIQAF
;
A
#
# COMPACT_ATOMS: atom_id res chain seq x y z
N MET A 1 40.99 -16.62 -10.82
CA MET A 1 40.00 -15.99 -11.73
C MET A 1 38.61 -16.57 -11.56
N LEU A 2 38.34 -17.89 -11.80
CA LEU A 2 36.97 -18.43 -11.64
C LEU A 2 36.46 -18.34 -10.20
N GLN A 3 37.27 -18.69 -9.20
CA GLN A 3 36.94 -18.59 -7.79
C GLN A 3 36.66 -17.14 -7.35
N GLU A 4 37.45 -16.19 -7.83
CA GLU A 4 37.23 -14.75 -7.55
C GLU A 4 35.90 -14.26 -8.11
N SER A 5 35.52 -14.74 -9.29
CA SER A 5 34.23 -14.41 -9.88
C SER A 5 33.06 -14.98 -9.07
N VAL A 6 33.19 -16.18 -8.53
CA VAL A 6 32.22 -16.80 -7.65
C VAL A 6 32.12 -16.04 -6.32
N ASP A 7 33.25 -15.68 -5.71
CA ASP A 7 33.29 -14.91 -4.47
C ASP A 7 32.63 -13.53 -4.66
N ALA A 8 32.87 -12.88 -5.80
CA ALA A 8 32.24 -11.61 -6.14
C ALA A 8 30.74 -11.72 -6.41
N LEU A 9 30.25 -12.86 -6.88
CA LEU A 9 28.82 -13.11 -7.05
C LEU A 9 28.10 -13.14 -5.69
N PHE A 10 28.74 -13.73 -4.68
CA PHE A 10 28.18 -13.77 -3.33
C PHE A 10 28.29 -12.43 -2.60
N ASP A 11 29.46 -11.83 -2.56
CA ASP A 11 29.72 -10.55 -1.88
C ASP A 11 30.86 -9.79 -2.58
N ASN A 12 30.49 -8.93 -3.51
CA ASN A 12 31.43 -8.16 -4.31
C ASN A 12 32.16 -7.13 -3.44
N GLY A 13 33.48 -7.18 -3.44
CA GLY A 13 34.36 -6.29 -2.68
C GLY A 13 34.71 -6.76 -1.26
N ARG A 14 34.23 -7.92 -0.83
CA ARG A 14 34.63 -8.48 0.48
C ARG A 14 36.04 -9.03 0.46
N ARG A 15 36.45 -9.65 -0.62
CA ARG A 15 37.81 -10.15 -0.86
C ARG A 15 38.34 -9.62 -2.18
N GLY A 16 39.52 -9.01 -2.14
CA GLY A 16 40.19 -8.53 -3.33
C GLY A 16 39.56 -7.30 -3.97
N ARG A 17 39.72 -7.21 -5.28
CA ARG A 17 39.29 -6.06 -6.07
C ARG A 17 37.79 -6.10 -6.35
N VAL A 18 37.13 -4.97 -6.22
CA VAL A 18 35.72 -4.83 -6.59
C VAL A 18 35.56 -5.01 -8.11
N ILE A 19 34.70 -5.93 -8.52
CA ILE A 19 34.36 -6.15 -9.93
C ILE A 19 33.34 -5.10 -10.35
N THR A 20 33.65 -4.40 -11.43
CA THR A 20 32.82 -3.30 -11.95
C THR A 20 32.31 -3.62 -13.35
N GLY A 21 31.17 -3.05 -13.70
CA GLY A 21 30.62 -3.09 -15.04
C GLY A 21 31.27 -2.06 -15.99
N ALA A 22 30.75 -1.98 -17.21
CA ALA A 22 31.23 -1.06 -18.26
C ALA A 22 31.26 0.40 -17.81
N ASN A 23 30.35 0.83 -16.95
CA ASN A 23 30.26 2.20 -16.43
C ASN A 23 31.05 2.42 -15.14
N LYS A 24 32.06 1.60 -14.85
CA LYS A 24 32.88 1.65 -13.62
C LYS A 24 32.05 1.54 -12.31
N ARG A 25 30.80 1.19 -12.36
CA ARG A 25 29.96 0.94 -11.17
C ARG A 25 30.16 -0.48 -10.69
N PRO A 26 30.24 -0.71 -9.36
CA PRO A 26 30.31 -2.07 -8.81
C PRO A 26 29.12 -2.92 -9.27
N LEU A 27 29.39 -4.15 -9.65
CA LEU A 27 28.34 -5.12 -9.95
C LEU A 27 27.61 -5.50 -8.65
N LYS A 28 26.30 -5.63 -8.74
CA LYS A 28 25.45 -5.98 -7.60
C LYS A 28 25.58 -7.48 -7.30
N SER A 29 25.98 -7.81 -6.08
CA SER A 29 26.12 -9.18 -5.60
C SER A 29 24.85 -9.66 -4.88
N LEU A 30 24.78 -10.95 -4.53
CA LEU A 30 23.68 -11.52 -3.75
C LEU A 30 23.57 -10.86 -2.36
N SER A 31 24.72 -10.58 -1.74
CA SER A 31 24.77 -9.87 -0.46
C SER A 31 24.12 -8.48 -0.53
N ASP A 32 24.34 -7.76 -1.62
CA ASP A 32 23.76 -6.41 -1.83
C ASP A 32 22.24 -6.45 -2.03
N MET A 33 21.71 -7.58 -2.48
CA MET A 33 20.25 -7.77 -2.59
C MET A 33 19.58 -7.95 -1.24
N LEU A 34 20.31 -8.33 -0.21
CA LEU A 34 19.81 -8.56 1.15
C LEU A 34 20.07 -7.37 2.07
N LYS A 35 21.18 -6.66 1.88
CA LYS A 35 21.64 -5.55 2.74
C LYS A 35 21.01 -4.20 2.36
N GLY A 36 20.98 -3.30 3.34
CA GLY A 36 20.64 -1.90 3.17
C GLY A 36 19.13 -1.62 3.07
N LYS A 37 18.80 -0.35 2.81
CA LYS A 37 17.41 0.14 2.74
C LYS A 37 16.58 -0.52 1.64
N GLN A 38 17.21 -0.86 0.53
CA GLN A 38 16.58 -1.49 -0.62
C GLN A 38 16.75 -3.02 -0.65
N GLY A 39 17.40 -3.57 0.40
CA GLY A 39 17.56 -5.01 0.55
C GLY A 39 16.25 -5.70 0.98
N ARG A 40 16.22 -7.02 0.79
CA ARG A 40 15.03 -7.84 1.08
C ARG A 40 14.55 -7.74 2.53
N PHE A 41 15.48 -7.66 3.49
CA PHE A 41 15.11 -7.58 4.89
C PHE A 41 14.34 -6.31 5.21
N ARG A 42 14.84 -5.15 4.82
CA ARG A 42 14.21 -3.87 5.14
C ARG A 42 13.04 -3.52 4.24
N GLN A 43 13.05 -3.95 2.99
CA GLN A 43 12.04 -3.58 2.00
C GLN A 43 10.84 -4.54 1.95
N ASN A 44 11.05 -5.83 2.20
CA ASN A 44 10.02 -6.84 1.96
C ASN A 44 9.70 -7.72 3.18
N LEU A 45 10.59 -7.83 4.17
CA LEU A 45 10.38 -8.67 5.36
C LEU A 45 9.94 -7.87 6.57
N LEU A 46 10.60 -6.77 6.90
CA LEU A 46 10.22 -5.92 8.03
C LEU A 46 8.99 -5.06 7.75
N GLY A 47 8.66 -4.84 6.49
CA GLY A 47 7.48 -4.12 6.07
C GLY A 47 7.14 -4.48 4.62
N LYS A 48 5.86 -4.53 4.32
CA LYS A 48 5.33 -4.85 2.98
C LYS A 48 4.37 -3.76 2.53
N ARG A 49 4.19 -3.65 1.22
CA ARG A 49 3.07 -2.90 0.67
C ARG A 49 1.78 -3.67 0.94
N VAL A 50 0.74 -2.95 1.27
CA VAL A 50 -0.58 -3.52 1.58
C VAL A 50 -1.63 -2.97 0.61
N ASP A 51 -2.60 -3.83 0.31
CA ASP A 51 -3.77 -3.44 -0.47
C ASP A 51 -4.75 -2.62 0.40
N TYR A 52 -5.74 -2.01 -0.24
CA TYR A 52 -6.75 -1.17 0.40
C TYR A 52 -6.14 -0.05 1.25
N SER A 53 -5.12 0.56 0.71
CA SER A 53 -4.45 1.72 1.29
C SER A 53 -4.20 2.78 0.22
N GLY A 54 -4.14 4.02 0.64
CA GLY A 54 -3.94 5.15 -0.25
C GLY A 54 -3.21 6.29 0.43
N ARG A 55 -2.84 7.29 -0.34
CA ARG A 55 -2.16 8.49 0.13
C ARG A 55 -2.76 9.71 -0.52
N SER A 56 -2.97 10.76 0.27
CA SER A 56 -3.46 12.04 -0.20
C SER A 56 -2.89 13.18 0.64
N VAL A 57 -3.12 14.39 0.22
CA VAL A 57 -2.82 15.59 1.01
C VAL A 57 -3.78 15.71 2.18
N ILE A 58 -3.34 16.36 3.24
CA ILE A 58 -4.13 16.64 4.43
C ILE A 58 -4.50 18.13 4.42
N VAL A 59 -5.77 18.40 4.60
CA VAL A 59 -6.29 19.77 4.72
C VAL A 59 -7.11 19.91 5.99
N VAL A 60 -7.34 21.14 6.43
CA VAL A 60 -8.18 21.41 7.59
C VAL A 60 -9.64 21.14 7.24
N GLY A 61 -10.39 20.58 8.19
CA GLY A 61 -11.83 20.34 8.10
C GLY A 61 -12.53 20.85 9.37
N PRO A 62 -12.77 22.17 9.51
CA PRO A 62 -13.31 22.72 10.76
C PRO A 62 -14.73 22.26 11.08
N GLU A 63 -15.46 21.78 10.09
CA GLU A 63 -16.83 21.26 10.21
C GLU A 63 -16.89 19.86 10.81
N LEU A 64 -15.76 19.14 10.79
CA LEU A 64 -15.69 17.76 11.24
C LEU A 64 -15.52 17.68 12.77
N LYS A 65 -16.14 16.68 13.37
CA LYS A 65 -15.92 16.35 14.78
C LYS A 65 -14.56 15.67 14.96
N LEU A 66 -14.05 15.63 16.20
CA LEU A 66 -12.72 15.08 16.51
C LEU A 66 -12.51 13.62 16.08
N HIS A 67 -13.58 12.83 16.04
CA HIS A 67 -13.54 11.42 15.64
C HIS A 67 -13.84 11.20 14.15
N GLN A 68 -14.06 12.26 13.39
CA GLN A 68 -14.42 12.20 11.98
C GLN A 68 -13.27 12.62 11.09
N CYS A 69 -13.16 11.99 9.94
CA CYS A 69 -12.29 12.41 8.83
C CYS A 69 -13.08 12.49 7.53
N GLY A 70 -12.69 13.40 6.66
CA GLY A 70 -13.22 13.47 5.30
C GLY A 70 -12.31 12.78 4.31
N LEU A 71 -12.84 11.88 3.51
CA LEU A 71 -12.12 11.22 2.43
C LEU A 71 -12.74 11.56 1.08
N PRO A 72 -11.93 11.67 -0.01
CA PRO A 72 -12.47 11.76 -1.35
C PRO A 72 -13.34 10.53 -1.66
N LYS A 73 -14.52 10.73 -2.23
CA LYS A 73 -15.48 9.65 -2.53
C LYS A 73 -14.87 8.52 -3.35
N ILE A 74 -14.07 8.86 -4.37
CA ILE A 74 -13.40 7.88 -5.24
C ILE A 74 -12.40 7.04 -4.44
N MET A 75 -11.63 7.67 -3.54
CA MET A 75 -10.69 6.95 -2.67
C MET A 75 -11.43 6.04 -1.71
N ALA A 76 -12.49 6.50 -1.08
CA ALA A 76 -13.31 5.69 -0.19
C ALA A 76 -13.91 4.47 -0.92
N LEU A 77 -14.36 4.64 -2.15
CA LEU A 77 -14.89 3.55 -2.96
C LEU A 77 -13.85 2.45 -3.21
N GLU A 78 -12.62 2.82 -3.51
CA GLU A 78 -11.54 1.84 -3.71
C GLU A 78 -11.11 1.16 -2.40
N LEU A 79 -11.05 1.90 -1.30
CA LEU A 79 -10.69 1.34 0.01
C LEU A 79 -11.73 0.32 0.51
N PHE A 80 -13.00 0.62 0.33
CA PHE A 80 -14.12 -0.22 0.79
C PHE A 80 -14.72 -1.12 -0.30
N LYS A 81 -14.05 -1.25 -1.44
CA LYS A 81 -14.53 -2.01 -2.59
C LYS A 81 -15.08 -3.41 -2.28
N PRO A 82 -14.41 -4.29 -1.50
CA PRO A 82 -14.95 -5.60 -1.16
C PRO A 82 -16.24 -5.53 -0.36
N PHE A 83 -16.33 -4.61 0.58
CA PHE A 83 -17.50 -4.43 1.43
C PHE A 83 -18.69 -3.90 0.64
N VAL A 84 -18.45 -2.94 -0.26
CA VAL A 84 -19.47 -2.41 -1.17
C VAL A 84 -19.97 -3.49 -2.12
N MET A 85 -19.10 -4.30 -2.70
CA MET A 85 -19.50 -5.41 -3.55
C MET A 85 -20.36 -6.43 -2.80
N HIS A 86 -19.98 -6.77 -1.57
CA HIS A 86 -20.77 -7.68 -0.73
C HIS A 86 -22.15 -7.07 -0.40
N ALA A 87 -22.19 -5.80 -0.03
CA ALA A 87 -23.45 -5.10 0.29
C ALA A 87 -24.38 -5.01 -0.94
N LEU A 88 -23.85 -4.76 -2.14
CA LEU A 88 -24.61 -4.74 -3.40
C LEU A 88 -25.25 -6.11 -3.71
N VAL A 89 -24.53 -7.19 -3.46
CA VAL A 89 -25.09 -8.55 -3.64
C VAL A 89 -26.15 -8.85 -2.60
N ARG A 90 -25.91 -8.46 -1.34
CA ARG A 90 -26.85 -8.67 -0.23
C ARG A 90 -28.16 -7.90 -0.41
N SER A 91 -28.09 -6.66 -0.92
CA SER A 91 -29.25 -5.81 -1.19
C SER A 91 -30.02 -6.19 -2.45
N GLY A 92 -29.53 -7.18 -3.22
CA GLY A 92 -30.16 -7.62 -4.47
C GLY A 92 -29.94 -6.70 -5.67
N LEU A 93 -29.16 -5.63 -5.52
CA LEU A 93 -28.79 -4.73 -6.63
C LEU A 93 -27.83 -5.38 -7.63
N ALA A 94 -27.14 -6.42 -7.20
CA ALA A 94 -26.27 -7.25 -8.03
C ALA A 94 -26.55 -8.74 -7.81
N HIS A 95 -26.64 -9.48 -8.89
CA HIS A 95 -26.90 -10.94 -8.83
C HIS A 95 -25.68 -11.76 -8.39
N ASN A 96 -24.49 -11.28 -8.66
CA ASN A 96 -23.24 -11.94 -8.32
C ASN A 96 -22.10 -10.92 -8.15
N ILE A 97 -20.96 -11.38 -7.61
CA ILE A 97 -19.77 -10.55 -7.37
C ILE A 97 -19.24 -9.92 -8.65
N LYS A 98 -19.33 -10.63 -9.79
CA LYS A 98 -18.87 -10.11 -11.08
C LYS A 98 -19.72 -8.94 -11.60
N SER A 99 -21.03 -9.00 -11.41
CA SER A 99 -21.92 -7.88 -11.71
C SER A 99 -21.74 -6.72 -10.74
N ALA A 100 -21.58 -7.01 -9.42
CA ALA A 100 -21.27 -6.00 -8.42
C ALA A 100 -19.98 -5.23 -8.75
N LYS A 101 -18.92 -5.94 -9.14
CA LYS A 101 -17.68 -5.33 -9.58
C LYS A 101 -17.87 -4.34 -10.73
N ARG A 102 -18.65 -4.70 -11.75
CA ARG A 102 -18.96 -3.80 -12.87
C ARG A 102 -19.76 -2.57 -12.45
N ILE A 103 -20.69 -2.73 -11.51
CA ILE A 103 -21.48 -1.61 -10.95
C ILE A 103 -20.57 -0.63 -10.20
N VAL A 104 -19.67 -1.13 -9.39
CA VAL A 104 -18.68 -0.32 -8.66
C VAL A 104 -17.71 0.38 -9.60
N GLU A 105 -17.18 -0.31 -10.60
CA GLU A 105 -16.24 0.26 -11.59
C GLU A 105 -16.88 1.37 -12.43
N ARG A 106 -18.20 1.29 -12.66
CA ARG A 106 -18.97 2.34 -13.37
C ARG A 106 -19.44 3.46 -12.45
N ALA A 107 -19.17 3.36 -11.15
CA ALA A 107 -19.55 4.32 -10.12
C ALA A 107 -21.00 4.81 -10.26
N ARG A 108 -21.95 3.87 -10.40
CA ARG A 108 -23.37 4.20 -10.53
C ARG A 108 -23.89 4.91 -9.28
N PRO A 109 -24.95 5.73 -9.40
CA PRO A 109 -25.49 6.49 -8.27
C PRO A 109 -25.81 5.63 -7.03
N GLU A 110 -26.34 4.44 -7.22
CA GLU A 110 -26.70 3.50 -6.15
C GLU A 110 -25.49 3.06 -5.31
N VAL A 111 -24.28 3.10 -5.88
CA VAL A 111 -23.05 2.73 -5.18
C VAL A 111 -22.73 3.69 -4.05
N TRP A 112 -23.05 4.96 -4.21
CA TRP A 112 -22.77 5.99 -3.19
C TRP A 112 -23.62 5.80 -1.93
N ASP A 113 -24.88 5.44 -2.08
CA ASP A 113 -25.80 5.18 -0.96
C ASP A 113 -25.31 3.93 -0.18
N VAL A 114 -24.93 2.88 -0.92
CA VAL A 114 -24.36 1.67 -0.31
C VAL A 114 -23.01 1.95 0.37
N LEU A 115 -22.19 2.82 -0.22
CA LEU A 115 -20.93 3.22 0.39
C LEU A 115 -21.16 3.95 1.71
N ASP A 116 -22.11 4.88 1.76
CA ASP A 116 -22.45 5.61 2.99
C ASP A 116 -22.91 4.66 4.11
N GLU A 117 -23.70 3.65 3.80
CA GLU A 117 -24.09 2.62 4.76
C GLU A 117 -22.88 1.78 5.23
N VAL A 118 -22.01 1.40 4.31
CA VAL A 118 -20.85 0.54 4.60
C VAL A 118 -19.81 1.24 5.49
N ILE A 119 -19.61 2.55 5.35
CA ILE A 119 -18.57 3.27 6.09
C ILE A 119 -18.96 3.59 7.54
N GLN A 120 -20.25 3.59 7.88
CA GLN A 120 -20.73 4.01 9.21
C GLN A 120 -20.09 3.24 10.36
N ASP A 121 -19.90 1.93 10.20
CA ASP A 121 -19.39 1.05 11.26
C ASP A 121 -17.94 0.58 11.00
N ARG A 122 -17.24 1.22 10.07
CA ARG A 122 -15.88 0.80 9.66
C ARG A 122 -14.89 1.93 9.75
N PRO A 123 -14.20 2.05 10.90
CA PRO A 123 -13.18 3.07 11.06
C PRO A 123 -11.99 2.83 10.10
N VAL A 124 -11.37 3.91 9.69
CA VAL A 124 -10.14 3.90 8.89
C VAL A 124 -8.96 4.32 9.74
N LEU A 125 -7.79 3.76 9.47
CA LEU A 125 -6.55 4.18 10.09
C LEU A 125 -5.90 5.28 9.25
N LEU A 126 -5.70 6.44 9.85
CA LEU A 126 -4.96 7.54 9.25
C LEU A 126 -3.57 7.66 9.86
N ASN A 127 -2.56 7.82 9.00
CA ASN A 127 -1.18 8.04 9.39
C ASN A 127 -0.65 9.33 8.77
N ARG A 128 0.00 10.17 9.58
CA ARG A 128 0.73 11.34 9.11
C ARG A 128 2.24 11.11 9.22
N ALA A 129 2.97 11.34 8.15
CA ALA A 129 4.45 11.33 8.18
C ALA A 129 4.99 12.65 8.79
N PRO A 130 6.08 12.61 9.60
CA PRO A 130 6.78 11.39 10.05
C PRO A 130 6.03 10.68 11.19
N THR A 131 6.00 9.34 11.13
CA THR A 131 5.41 8.53 12.22
C THR A 131 6.46 8.32 13.31
N LEU A 132 6.47 9.19 14.32
CA LEU A 132 7.47 9.17 15.39
C LEU A 132 7.03 8.32 16.58
N TRP A 133 5.73 8.29 16.87
CA TRP A 133 5.12 7.55 17.96
C TRP A 133 3.75 6.99 17.53
N ARG A 134 3.17 6.16 18.39
CA ARG A 134 1.90 5.47 18.09
C ARG A 134 0.73 6.41 17.80
N LEU A 135 0.70 7.63 18.36
CA LEU A 135 -0.34 8.63 18.10
C LEU A 135 -0.26 9.22 16.67
N GLY A 136 0.80 8.96 15.92
CA GLY A 136 0.87 9.27 14.49
C GLY A 136 -0.03 8.41 13.63
N ILE A 137 -0.60 7.33 14.19
CA ILE A 137 -1.57 6.46 13.55
C ILE A 137 -2.81 6.43 14.44
N GLN A 138 -3.93 6.94 13.93
CA GLN A 138 -5.19 7.02 14.66
C GLN A 138 -6.34 6.48 13.83
N ALA A 139 -7.37 5.95 14.50
CA ALA A 139 -8.60 5.47 13.88
C ALA A 139 -9.66 6.59 13.87
N PHE A 140 -10.35 6.70 12.76
CA PHE A 140 -11.44 7.65 12.55
C PHE A 140 -12.68 6.96 11.99
#